data_6c694195203211ac6d3b042c76009e12
#
_entry.id   6c694195203211ac6d3b042c76009e12
#
_cell.length_a   1.000
_cell.length_b   1.000
_cell.length_c   1.000
_cell.angle_alpha   90.00
_cell.angle_beta   90.00
_cell.angle_gamma   90.00
#
_symmetry.space_group_name_H-M   'P 1'
#
loop_
_entity.id
_entity.type
_entity.pdbx_description
1 polymer ?
#
loop_
_entity_poly.entity_id
_entity_poly.type
_entity_poly.pdbx_seq_one_letter_code
_entity_poly.pdbx_strand_id
1 'polypeptide(L)'
;MCDLRWIEATLFVAKNCKKNNLIQVVDLDNYKLNIKVKQIVDLSSYPIFSETGAFEYTKIKSIIGSLKKMYSMKKKFYAITAGKKGVYWIENGNIFNCKPPKIKVVETNCAGDVFHGAFAAFIHQKYPVSDSMKLATATASLKCTKKGGIYSIPSYSSVKKFENKIRLRKI
;
A
#
# COMPACT_ATOMS: atom_id res chain seq x y z
N MET A 1 -9.23 3.96 5.72
CA MET A 1 -8.54 3.98 4.41
C MET A 1 -9.24 5.00 3.52
N CYS A 2 -8.48 5.78 2.74
CA CYS A 2 -8.98 6.75 1.75
C CYS A 2 -8.18 6.63 0.45
N ASP A 3 -8.70 7.20 -0.63
CA ASP A 3 -8.01 7.36 -1.92
C ASP A 3 -8.03 8.85 -2.36
N LEU A 4 -7.56 9.15 -3.56
CA LEU A 4 -7.50 10.52 -4.08
C LEU A 4 -8.62 10.88 -5.09
N ARG A 5 -9.66 10.05 -5.20
CA ARG A 5 -10.82 10.35 -6.10
C ARG A 5 -11.58 11.59 -5.62
N TRP A 6 -11.57 11.83 -4.30
CA TRP A 6 -12.09 13.05 -3.69
C TRP A 6 -11.06 13.65 -2.74
N ILE A 7 -10.16 14.47 -3.29
CA ILE A 7 -8.99 15.03 -2.60
C ILE A 7 -9.38 15.85 -1.37
N GLU A 8 -10.44 16.67 -1.46
CA GLU A 8 -10.90 17.52 -0.35
C GLU A 8 -11.35 16.68 0.86
N ALA A 9 -12.15 15.65 0.61
CA ALA A 9 -12.61 14.74 1.67
C ALA A 9 -11.42 13.99 2.29
N THR A 10 -10.50 13.49 1.46
CA THR A 10 -9.31 12.79 1.95
C THR A 10 -8.40 13.71 2.76
N LEU A 11 -8.24 14.98 2.37
CA LEU A 11 -7.49 15.97 3.14
C LEU A 11 -8.19 16.28 4.49
N PHE A 12 -9.52 16.42 4.47
CA PHE A 12 -10.30 16.62 5.69
C PHE A 12 -10.09 15.44 6.66
N VAL A 13 -10.22 14.21 6.17
CA VAL A 13 -9.97 12.98 6.98
C VAL A 13 -8.53 12.95 7.48
N ALA A 14 -7.53 13.27 6.64
CA ALA A 14 -6.12 13.29 7.05
C ALA A 14 -5.85 14.26 8.22
N LYS A 15 -6.42 15.48 8.14
CA LYS A 15 -6.31 16.47 9.21
C LYS A 15 -6.96 15.97 10.52
N ASN A 16 -8.16 15.37 10.43
CA ASN A 16 -8.87 14.86 11.60
C ASN A 16 -8.17 13.63 12.21
N CYS A 17 -7.67 12.70 11.38
CA CYS A 17 -6.89 11.57 11.88
C CYS A 17 -5.64 12.06 12.62
N LYS A 18 -4.92 13.03 12.05
CA LYS A 18 -3.73 13.59 12.70
C LYS A 18 -4.07 14.28 14.03
N LYS A 19 -5.14 15.09 14.07
CA LYS A 19 -5.60 15.79 15.29
C LYS A 19 -5.97 14.82 16.41
N ASN A 20 -6.57 13.68 16.07
CA ASN A 20 -7.10 12.72 17.05
C ASN A 20 -6.17 11.49 17.24
N ASN A 21 -4.93 11.53 16.75
CA ASN A 21 -3.97 10.42 16.81
C ASN A 21 -4.50 9.10 16.22
N LEU A 22 -5.34 9.20 15.17
CA LEU A 22 -5.88 8.06 14.47
C LEU A 22 -4.98 7.65 13.29
N ILE A 23 -4.95 6.36 13.00
CA ILE A 23 -4.21 5.82 11.85
C ILE A 23 -4.99 6.08 10.56
N GLN A 24 -4.30 6.60 9.53
CA GLN A 24 -4.83 6.73 8.18
C GLN A 24 -3.94 5.98 7.19
N VAL A 25 -4.54 5.09 6.39
CA VAL A 25 -3.96 4.48 5.20
C VAL A 25 -4.52 5.21 3.98
N VAL A 26 -3.65 5.65 3.07
CA VAL A 26 -4.05 6.35 1.84
C VAL A 26 -3.49 5.64 0.63
N ASP A 27 -4.39 5.34 -0.32
CA ASP A 27 -4.06 4.86 -1.67
C ASP A 27 -3.72 6.06 -2.56
N LEU A 28 -2.49 6.08 -3.05
CA LEU A 28 -1.90 7.15 -3.86
C LEU A 28 -1.68 6.66 -5.29
N ASP A 29 -2.77 6.30 -5.96
CA ASP A 29 -2.79 5.91 -7.37
C ASP A 29 -3.48 6.96 -8.24
N ASN A 30 -3.00 7.13 -9.48
CA ASN A 30 -3.62 7.89 -10.55
C ASN A 30 -4.09 9.31 -10.17
N TYR A 31 -3.17 10.19 -9.81
CA TYR A 31 -3.43 11.59 -9.44
C TYR A 31 -2.48 12.56 -10.17
N LYS A 32 -2.86 13.84 -10.18
CA LYS A 32 -1.95 14.96 -10.51
C LYS A 32 -1.41 15.58 -9.23
N LEU A 33 -0.09 15.69 -9.12
CA LEU A 33 0.55 16.24 -7.94
C LEU A 33 0.17 17.72 -7.75
N ASN A 34 -0.34 18.04 -6.55
CA ASN A 34 -0.66 19.39 -6.11
C ASN A 34 -0.38 19.55 -4.62
N ILE A 35 -0.59 20.76 -4.10
CA ILE A 35 -0.30 21.08 -2.69
C ILE A 35 -1.18 20.25 -1.72
N LYS A 36 -2.46 19.99 -2.05
CA LYS A 36 -3.36 19.19 -1.20
C LYS A 36 -2.88 17.74 -1.11
N VAL A 37 -2.44 17.14 -2.24
CA VAL A 37 -1.88 15.78 -2.26
C VAL A 37 -0.61 15.70 -1.40
N LYS A 38 0.29 16.69 -1.48
CA LYS A 38 1.47 16.75 -0.59
C LYS A 38 1.07 16.81 0.88
N GLN A 39 0.08 17.63 1.24
CA GLN A 39 -0.45 17.70 2.61
C GLN A 39 -1.05 16.35 3.07
N ILE A 40 -1.80 15.66 2.21
CA ILE A 40 -2.35 14.33 2.51
C ILE A 40 -1.22 13.35 2.80
N VAL A 41 -0.20 13.28 1.93
CA VAL A 41 0.97 12.42 2.12
C VAL A 41 1.66 12.72 3.45
N ASP A 42 1.84 13.99 3.78
CA ASP A 42 2.52 14.42 5.01
C ASP A 42 1.76 14.08 6.28
N LEU A 43 0.44 14.17 6.25
CA LEU A 43 -0.43 13.91 7.41
C LEU A 43 -0.72 12.42 7.62
N SER A 44 -0.76 11.62 6.54
CA SER A 44 -1.14 10.21 6.58
C SER A 44 -0.12 9.36 7.35
N SER A 45 -0.61 8.36 8.10
CA SER A 45 0.25 7.40 8.80
C SER A 45 0.94 6.47 7.79
N TYR A 46 0.19 5.95 6.84
CA TYR A 46 0.62 4.98 5.84
C TYR A 46 0.27 5.44 4.42
N PRO A 47 1.06 6.35 3.82
CA PRO A 47 0.93 6.67 2.40
C PRO A 47 1.50 5.53 1.55
N ILE A 48 0.65 4.92 0.72
CA ILE A 48 1.01 3.80 -0.15
C ILE A 48 0.74 4.20 -1.59
N PHE A 49 1.77 4.22 -2.40
CA PHE A 49 1.74 4.64 -3.80
C PHE A 49 1.65 3.44 -4.73
N SER A 50 1.07 3.63 -5.92
CA SER A 50 1.41 2.80 -7.08
C SER A 50 2.78 3.18 -7.64
N GLU A 51 3.36 2.38 -8.56
CA GLU A 51 4.60 2.78 -9.27
C GLU A 51 4.41 4.11 -10.01
N THR A 52 3.27 4.33 -10.66
CA THR A 52 2.92 5.57 -11.35
C THR A 52 2.75 6.74 -10.41
N GLY A 53 2.05 6.53 -9.30
CA GLY A 53 1.88 7.53 -8.25
C GLY A 53 3.19 7.95 -7.62
N ALA A 54 4.09 7.00 -7.33
CA ALA A 54 5.42 7.29 -6.79
C ALA A 54 6.27 8.08 -7.79
N PHE A 55 6.22 7.73 -9.09
CA PHE A 55 6.88 8.51 -10.15
C PHE A 55 6.31 9.93 -10.25
N GLU A 56 5.00 10.09 -10.19
CA GLU A 56 4.39 11.43 -10.21
C GLU A 56 4.83 12.27 -9.03
N TYR A 57 4.96 11.68 -7.84
CA TYR A 57 5.38 12.37 -6.61
C TYR A 57 6.86 12.75 -6.61
N THR A 58 7.74 11.85 -7.06
CA THR A 58 9.20 12.00 -6.92
C THR A 58 9.92 12.39 -8.20
N LYS A 59 9.29 12.18 -9.36
CA LYS A 59 9.88 12.24 -10.71
C LYS A 59 11.03 11.24 -10.93
N ILE A 60 11.07 10.17 -10.13
CA ILE A 60 12.09 9.11 -10.20
C ILE A 60 11.41 7.79 -10.59
N LYS A 61 11.84 7.17 -11.72
CA LYS A 61 11.26 5.90 -12.22
C LYS A 61 11.65 4.66 -11.39
N SER A 62 12.69 4.73 -10.58
CA SER A 62 13.15 3.63 -9.72
C SER A 62 12.33 3.56 -8.44
N ILE A 63 11.74 2.40 -8.12
CA ILE A 63 11.02 2.15 -6.85
C ILE A 63 11.90 2.48 -5.66
N ILE A 64 13.13 1.95 -5.63
CA ILE A 64 14.09 2.18 -4.54
C ILE A 64 14.49 3.66 -4.48
N GLY A 65 14.76 4.27 -5.65
CA GLY A 65 15.07 5.69 -5.73
C GLY A 65 13.93 6.57 -5.21
N SER A 66 12.68 6.25 -5.58
CA SER A 66 11.49 6.96 -5.09
C SER A 66 11.34 6.85 -3.58
N LEU A 67 11.49 5.65 -2.99
CA LEU A 67 11.43 5.44 -1.54
C LEU A 67 12.53 6.23 -0.81
N LYS A 68 13.77 6.18 -1.29
CA LYS A 68 14.89 6.96 -0.72
C LYS A 68 14.61 8.46 -0.80
N LYS A 69 14.11 8.96 -1.94
CA LYS A 69 13.75 10.38 -2.12
C LYS A 69 12.66 10.81 -1.16
N MET A 70 11.57 10.07 -1.06
CA MET A 70 10.47 10.36 -0.13
C MET A 70 10.96 10.38 1.32
N TYR A 71 11.77 9.38 1.71
CA TYR A 71 12.34 9.30 3.06
C TYR A 71 13.31 10.43 3.37
N SER A 72 14.08 10.91 2.38
CA SER A 72 14.96 12.08 2.56
C SER A 72 14.19 13.38 2.75
N MET A 73 13.01 13.51 2.14
CA MET A 73 12.12 14.67 2.33
C MET A 73 11.49 14.67 3.72
N LYS A 74 11.04 13.50 4.19
CA LYS A 74 10.44 13.33 5.51
C LYS A 74 10.66 11.91 6.00
N LYS A 75 11.37 11.75 7.12
CA LYS A 75 11.67 10.45 7.72
C LYS A 75 10.42 9.81 8.33
N LYS A 76 9.67 9.08 7.52
CA LYS A 76 8.47 8.33 7.92
C LYS A 76 8.30 7.10 7.04
N PHE A 77 7.27 6.32 7.31
CA PHE A 77 6.88 5.20 6.46
C PHE A 77 6.40 5.67 5.07
N TYR A 78 6.83 4.95 4.02
CA TYR A 78 6.30 5.04 2.66
C TYR A 78 6.29 3.64 2.04
N ALA A 79 5.29 3.34 1.22
CA ALA A 79 5.25 2.09 0.46
C ALA A 79 4.88 2.33 -1.00
N ILE A 80 5.28 1.37 -1.87
CA ILE A 80 4.98 1.37 -3.31
C ILE A 80 4.53 -0.03 -3.70
N THR A 81 3.30 -0.15 -4.20
CA THR A 81 2.79 -1.38 -4.80
C THR A 81 3.26 -1.49 -6.25
N ALA A 82 3.75 -2.67 -6.65
CA ALA A 82 4.37 -2.89 -7.97
C ALA A 82 3.93 -4.22 -8.62
N GLY A 83 2.64 -4.54 -8.54
CA GLY A 83 2.02 -5.72 -9.14
C GLY A 83 2.80 -7.02 -8.86
N LYS A 84 3.23 -7.73 -9.91
CA LYS A 84 3.99 -8.99 -9.78
C LYS A 84 5.36 -8.85 -9.09
N LYS A 85 5.90 -7.64 -8.98
CA LYS A 85 7.11 -7.35 -8.20
C LYS A 85 6.83 -7.29 -6.70
N GLY A 86 5.55 -7.19 -6.29
CA GLY A 86 5.09 -7.12 -4.91
C GLY A 86 5.00 -5.70 -4.39
N VAL A 87 5.15 -5.53 -3.09
CA VAL A 87 5.17 -4.22 -2.42
C VAL A 87 6.55 -3.96 -1.84
N TYR A 88 6.99 -2.72 -1.97
CA TYR A 88 8.22 -2.20 -1.38
C TYR A 88 7.86 -1.14 -0.37
N TRP A 89 8.56 -1.09 0.77
CA TRP A 89 8.39 0.00 1.73
C TRP A 89 9.68 0.37 2.41
N ILE A 90 9.72 1.59 2.93
CA ILE A 90 10.80 2.07 3.77
C ILE A 90 10.27 2.34 5.16
N GLU A 91 10.96 1.81 6.16
CA GLU A 91 10.65 1.95 7.56
C GLU A 91 11.95 2.03 8.35
N ASN A 92 12.08 3.05 9.20
CA ASN A 92 13.32 3.30 9.99
C ASN A 92 14.60 3.31 9.13
N GLY A 93 14.52 3.84 7.91
CA GLY A 93 15.63 3.93 6.96
C GLY A 93 15.95 2.63 6.22
N ASN A 94 15.34 1.51 6.57
CA ASN A 94 15.52 0.22 5.91
C ASN A 94 14.44 0.00 4.84
N ILE A 95 14.82 -0.57 3.70
CA ILE A 95 13.91 -0.91 2.62
C ILE A 95 13.62 -2.40 2.65
N PHE A 96 12.35 -2.73 2.51
CA PHE A 96 11.84 -4.10 2.50
C PHE A 96 11.02 -4.37 1.23
N ASN A 97 10.89 -5.63 0.89
CA ASN A 97 10.03 -6.08 -0.20
C ASN A 97 9.28 -7.35 0.19
N CYS A 98 7.95 -7.35 0.00
CA CYS A 98 7.14 -8.56 -0.01
C CYS A 98 6.80 -8.92 -1.45
N LYS A 99 7.37 -10.04 -1.94
CA LYS A 99 7.14 -10.52 -3.30
C LYS A 99 6.17 -11.71 -3.30
N PRO A 100 5.05 -11.63 -4.08
CA PRO A 100 4.14 -12.76 -4.24
C PRO A 100 4.81 -13.90 -5.01
N PRO A 101 4.37 -15.17 -4.83
CA PRO A 101 4.78 -16.27 -5.69
C PRO A 101 4.23 -16.09 -7.11
N LYS A 102 4.73 -16.87 -8.07
CA LYS A 102 4.09 -16.98 -9.38
C LYS A 102 2.70 -17.61 -9.22
N ILE A 103 1.68 -16.92 -9.69
CA ILE A 103 0.28 -17.35 -9.66
C ILE A 103 -0.29 -17.31 -11.09
N LYS A 104 -1.31 -18.14 -11.37
CA LYS A 104 -2.12 -17.99 -12.57
C LYS A 104 -3.08 -16.82 -12.34
N VAL A 105 -2.78 -15.69 -12.96
CA VAL A 105 -3.64 -14.49 -12.89
C VAL A 105 -4.85 -14.70 -13.79
N VAL A 106 -6.04 -14.49 -13.22
CA VAL A 106 -7.33 -14.56 -13.91
C VAL A 106 -7.93 -13.16 -14.06
N GLU A 107 -7.86 -12.34 -12.99
CA GLU A 107 -8.41 -10.98 -12.99
C GLU A 107 -7.67 -10.11 -11.98
N THR A 108 -7.22 -8.92 -12.42
CA THR A 108 -6.51 -7.94 -11.57
C THR A 108 -7.40 -6.78 -11.09
N ASN A 109 -8.65 -6.72 -11.54
CA ASN A 109 -9.57 -5.65 -11.14
C ASN A 109 -9.69 -5.60 -9.60
N CYS A 110 -9.69 -4.40 -9.01
CA CYS A 110 -9.72 -4.16 -7.57
C CYS A 110 -8.55 -4.78 -6.76
N ALA A 111 -7.47 -5.25 -7.38
CA ALA A 111 -6.36 -5.85 -6.62
C ALA A 111 -5.65 -4.83 -5.71
N GLY A 112 -5.53 -3.58 -6.14
CA GLY A 112 -5.03 -2.46 -5.34
C GLY A 112 -5.92 -2.17 -4.15
N ASP A 113 -7.23 -1.99 -4.40
CA ASP A 113 -8.22 -1.72 -3.33
C ASP A 113 -8.21 -2.83 -2.27
N VAL A 114 -8.15 -4.10 -2.72
CA VAL A 114 -8.07 -5.27 -1.82
C VAL A 114 -6.79 -5.28 -1.01
N PHE A 115 -5.64 -4.91 -1.62
CA PHE A 115 -4.37 -4.78 -0.91
C PHE A 115 -4.47 -3.71 0.19
N HIS A 116 -4.91 -2.50 -0.16
CA HIS A 116 -4.99 -1.38 0.78
C HIS A 116 -6.00 -1.65 1.90
N GLY A 117 -7.16 -2.22 1.57
CA GLY A 117 -8.18 -2.61 2.56
C GLY A 117 -7.67 -3.68 3.53
N ALA A 118 -7.01 -4.72 3.02
CA ALA A 118 -6.40 -5.76 3.85
C ALA A 118 -5.28 -5.21 4.74
N PHE A 119 -4.37 -4.39 4.19
CA PHE A 119 -3.32 -3.74 4.98
C PHE A 119 -3.91 -2.90 6.12
N ALA A 120 -4.91 -2.06 5.83
CA ALA A 120 -5.57 -1.25 6.85
C ALA A 120 -6.23 -2.10 7.94
N ALA A 121 -6.88 -3.21 7.57
CA ALA A 121 -7.51 -4.13 8.52
C ALA A 121 -6.48 -4.80 9.44
N PHE A 122 -5.35 -5.27 8.91
CA PHE A 122 -4.31 -5.91 9.72
C PHE A 122 -3.58 -4.91 10.65
N ILE A 123 -3.30 -3.69 10.16
CA ILE A 123 -2.75 -2.61 11.01
C ILE A 123 -3.73 -2.26 12.14
N HIS A 124 -5.04 -2.19 11.85
CA HIS A 124 -6.05 -1.96 12.88
C HIS A 124 -6.06 -3.06 13.93
N GLN A 125 -5.86 -4.31 13.53
CA GLN A 125 -5.73 -5.47 14.43
C GLN A 125 -4.37 -5.55 15.14
N LYS A 126 -3.52 -4.52 15.05
CA LYS A 126 -2.21 -4.42 15.71
C LYS A 126 -1.15 -5.42 15.21
N TYR A 127 -1.30 -5.97 14.01
CA TYR A 127 -0.22 -6.73 13.39
C TYR A 127 0.99 -5.82 13.12
N PRO A 128 2.23 -6.31 13.24
CA PRO A 128 3.42 -5.61 12.78
C PRO A 128 3.30 -5.23 11.31
N VAL A 129 3.96 -4.14 10.90
CA VAL A 129 3.92 -3.64 9.51
C VAL A 129 4.35 -4.73 8.52
N SER A 130 5.43 -5.46 8.80
CA SER A 130 5.92 -6.55 7.95
C SER A 130 4.90 -7.66 7.73
N ASP A 131 4.18 -8.06 8.79
CA ASP A 131 3.16 -9.10 8.72
C ASP A 131 1.91 -8.58 8.01
N SER A 132 1.51 -7.33 8.27
CA SER A 132 0.43 -6.66 7.55
C SER A 132 0.70 -6.59 6.05
N MET A 133 1.95 -6.27 5.64
CA MET A 133 2.39 -6.27 4.25
C MET A 133 2.34 -7.66 3.61
N LYS A 134 2.80 -8.71 4.33
CA LYS A 134 2.71 -10.11 3.87
C LYS A 134 1.27 -10.54 3.65
N LEU A 135 0.41 -10.33 4.65
CA LEU A 135 -1.00 -10.71 4.61
C LEU A 135 -1.77 -9.94 3.53
N ALA A 136 -1.54 -8.63 3.39
CA ALA A 136 -2.15 -7.83 2.32
C ALA A 136 -1.69 -8.30 0.93
N THR A 137 -0.39 -8.61 0.75
CA THR A 137 0.14 -9.16 -0.50
C THR A 137 -0.48 -10.53 -0.80
N ALA A 138 -0.64 -11.39 0.21
CA ALA A 138 -1.31 -12.68 0.07
C ALA A 138 -2.78 -12.53 -0.34
N THR A 139 -3.49 -11.61 0.30
CA THR A 139 -4.91 -11.31 0.02
C THR A 139 -5.10 -10.85 -1.43
N ALA A 140 -4.35 -9.86 -1.87
CA ALA A 140 -4.41 -9.35 -3.24
C ALA A 140 -3.99 -10.40 -4.27
N SER A 141 -2.98 -11.23 -3.97
CA SER A 141 -2.54 -12.30 -4.86
C SER A 141 -3.62 -13.36 -5.04
N LEU A 142 -4.24 -13.84 -3.97
CA LEU A 142 -5.33 -14.83 -4.01
C LEU A 142 -6.54 -14.28 -4.75
N LYS A 143 -6.91 -13.00 -4.52
CA LYS A 143 -7.96 -12.32 -5.26
C LYS A 143 -7.72 -12.42 -6.77
N CYS A 144 -6.51 -12.18 -7.22
CA CYS A 144 -6.18 -12.22 -8.64
C CYS A 144 -6.29 -13.61 -9.30
N THR A 145 -6.44 -14.68 -8.54
CA THR A 145 -6.62 -16.06 -9.06
C THR A 145 -8.06 -16.41 -9.46
N LYS A 146 -9.03 -15.50 -9.21
CA LYS A 146 -10.45 -15.74 -9.45
C LYS A 146 -11.08 -14.54 -10.16
N LYS A 147 -12.18 -14.77 -10.93
CA LYS A 147 -13.08 -13.74 -11.44
C LYS A 147 -14.03 -13.27 -10.33
N GLY A 148 -14.58 -12.06 -10.47
CA GLY A 148 -15.68 -11.56 -9.62
C GLY A 148 -15.36 -10.28 -8.85
N GLY A 149 -14.30 -9.55 -9.21
CA GLY A 149 -13.96 -8.27 -8.58
C GLY A 149 -13.87 -8.41 -7.06
N ILE A 150 -14.65 -7.61 -6.32
CA ILE A 150 -14.70 -7.63 -4.85
C ILE A 150 -15.28 -8.93 -4.28
N TYR A 151 -16.13 -9.64 -5.01
CA TYR A 151 -16.71 -10.93 -4.57
C TYR A 151 -15.69 -12.09 -4.58
N SER A 152 -14.52 -11.89 -5.17
CA SER A 152 -13.44 -12.87 -5.17
C SER A 152 -12.42 -12.66 -4.05
N ILE A 153 -12.69 -11.79 -3.08
CA ILE A 153 -11.84 -11.59 -1.91
C ILE A 153 -11.76 -12.90 -1.12
N PRO A 154 -10.53 -13.38 -0.81
CA PRO A 154 -10.35 -14.65 -0.11
C PRO A 154 -10.75 -14.56 1.37
N SER A 155 -11.14 -15.69 1.96
CA SER A 155 -11.32 -15.80 3.40
C SER A 155 -9.98 -15.65 4.16
N TYR A 156 -10.05 -15.20 5.40
CA TYR A 156 -8.86 -15.07 6.25
C TYR A 156 -8.07 -16.38 6.38
N SER A 157 -8.76 -17.52 6.54
CA SER A 157 -8.10 -18.82 6.60
C SER A 157 -7.31 -19.17 5.34
N SER A 158 -7.84 -18.82 4.16
CA SER A 158 -7.13 -18.98 2.88
C SER A 158 -5.89 -18.09 2.81
N VAL A 159 -6.00 -16.86 3.27
CA VAL A 159 -4.88 -15.89 3.34
C VAL A 159 -3.78 -16.41 4.25
N LYS A 160 -4.12 -16.89 5.45
CA LYS A 160 -3.15 -17.45 6.42
C LYS A 160 -2.40 -18.66 5.85
N LYS A 161 -3.09 -19.55 5.14
CA LYS A 161 -2.43 -20.70 4.47
C LYS A 161 -1.51 -20.25 3.34
N PHE A 162 -1.84 -19.16 2.68
CA PHE A 162 -1.07 -18.66 1.51
C PHE A 162 0.10 -17.75 1.90
N GLU A 163 0.05 -17.06 3.05
CA GLU A 163 1.07 -16.06 3.44
C GLU A 163 2.49 -16.63 3.48
N ASN A 164 2.66 -17.93 3.80
CA ASN A 164 3.95 -18.59 3.83
C ASN A 164 4.65 -18.66 2.45
N LYS A 165 3.89 -18.46 1.36
CA LYS A 165 4.41 -18.37 -0.01
C LYS A 165 4.93 -16.97 -0.36
N ILE A 166 4.63 -15.96 0.45
CA ILE A 166 5.10 -14.58 0.26
C ILE A 166 6.55 -14.47 0.74
N ARG A 167 7.42 -14.01 -0.14
CA ARG A 167 8.85 -13.82 0.19
C ARG A 167 9.04 -12.40 0.74
N LEU A 168 9.36 -12.30 2.02
CA LEU A 168 9.81 -11.06 2.66
C LEU A 168 11.33 -11.00 2.64
N ARG A 169 11.88 -9.86 2.26
CA ARG A 169 13.33 -9.59 2.32
C ARG A 169 13.61 -8.12 2.63
N LYS A 170 14.70 -7.86 3.31
CA LYS A 170 15.34 -6.54 3.41
C LYS A 170 16.21 -6.36 2.17
N ILE A 171 16.24 -5.12 1.61
CA ILE A 171 16.99 -4.76 0.39
C ILE A 171 18.15 -3.84 0.77
#